data_3597c86df777802ab4e5962c59a8c50b
#
_entry.id   3597c86df777802ab4e5962c59a8c50b
#
_cell.length_a   1.000
_cell.length_b   1.000
_cell.length_c   1.000
_cell.angle_alpha   90.00
_cell.angle_beta   90.00
_cell.angle_gamma   90.00
#
_symmetry.space_group_name_H-M   'P 1'
#
loop_
_entity.id
_entity.type
_entity.pdbx_description
1 polymer ?
#
loop_
_entity_poly.entity_id
_entity_poly.type
_entity_poly.pdbx_seq_one_letter_code
_entity_poly.pdbx_strand_id
1 'polypeptide(L)'
;FGMINGSPTANVATTGSFTIPMMKKVGYDGEFSAAISAVASTGGGILPPIMGTAAFLMVEMAGIPYRDIAIAAAIPGILYYVSLSFMVHFRAKNDNLPRLSKEDLPPVGATLKEGFPFVIPLILLIVMILMGYTASMSAVAGIIAVVVVSWFRKETRMGPKKILKALRDGALASVIVSLSCAVAGMVICGLMTTGLGGKIAS
;
A
#
# COMPACT_ATOMS: atom_id res chain seq x y z
N PHE A 1 -2.71 -3.84 1.97
CA PHE A 1 -1.59 -4.30 1.12
C PHE A 1 -1.00 -3.14 0.30
N GLY A 2 -1.81 -2.40 -0.45
CA GLY A 2 -1.33 -1.31 -1.30
C GLY A 2 -0.47 -0.29 -0.58
N MET A 3 -0.82 0.09 0.64
CA MET A 3 -0.03 1.04 1.45
C MET A 3 1.31 0.47 1.94
N ILE A 4 1.53 -0.84 1.85
CA ILE A 4 2.78 -1.49 2.26
C ILE A 4 3.72 -1.68 1.07
N ASN A 5 3.22 -2.14 -0.07
CA ASN A 5 4.05 -2.43 -1.24
C ASN A 5 4.18 -1.23 -2.20
N GLY A 6 3.34 -0.20 -2.06
CA GLY A 6 3.38 1.01 -2.88
C GLY A 6 3.11 0.80 -4.38
N SER A 7 2.81 -0.43 -4.81
CA SER A 7 2.59 -0.78 -6.22
C SER A 7 1.17 -1.27 -6.45
N PRO A 8 0.30 -0.49 -7.09
CA PRO A 8 -1.07 -0.88 -7.41
C PRO A 8 -1.16 -2.16 -8.23
N THR A 9 -0.31 -2.30 -9.24
CA THR A 9 -0.29 -3.48 -10.13
C THR A 9 0.10 -4.75 -9.38
N ALA A 10 1.15 -4.71 -8.57
CA ALA A 10 1.55 -5.85 -7.74
C ALA A 10 0.47 -6.21 -6.73
N ASN A 11 -0.23 -5.21 -6.18
CA ASN A 11 -1.32 -5.42 -5.24
C ASN A 11 -2.53 -6.09 -5.92
N VAL A 12 -2.93 -5.65 -7.11
CA VAL A 12 -4.00 -6.30 -7.88
C VAL A 12 -3.63 -7.74 -8.23
N ALA A 13 -2.40 -7.99 -8.64
CA ALA A 13 -1.94 -9.34 -8.98
C ALA A 13 -1.99 -10.30 -7.77
N THR A 14 -1.66 -9.81 -6.58
CA THR A 14 -1.64 -10.63 -5.36
C THR A 14 -3.00 -10.74 -4.69
N THR A 15 -3.62 -9.61 -4.35
CA THR A 15 -4.89 -9.61 -3.61
C THR A 15 -6.10 -9.82 -4.52
N GLY A 16 -6.07 -9.31 -5.75
CA GLY A 16 -7.16 -9.47 -6.72
C GLY A 16 -7.41 -10.92 -7.11
N SER A 17 -6.37 -11.78 -7.07
CA SER A 17 -6.51 -13.21 -7.38
C SER A 17 -7.52 -13.94 -6.47
N PHE A 18 -7.75 -13.47 -5.26
CA PHE A 18 -8.74 -14.03 -4.33
C PHE A 18 -9.91 -13.08 -4.04
N THR A 19 -9.71 -11.76 -4.04
CA THR A 19 -10.80 -10.82 -3.77
C THR A 19 -11.81 -10.75 -4.90
N ILE A 20 -11.36 -10.76 -6.16
CA ILE A 20 -12.26 -10.74 -7.32
C ILE A 20 -13.17 -11.98 -7.37
N PRO A 21 -12.66 -13.23 -7.27
CA PRO A 21 -13.51 -14.40 -7.19
C PRO A 21 -14.47 -14.39 -6.00
N MET A 22 -14.03 -13.86 -4.85
CA MET A 22 -14.88 -13.74 -3.66
C MET A 22 -16.03 -12.75 -3.89
N MET A 23 -15.77 -11.59 -4.46
CA MET A 23 -16.81 -10.62 -4.82
C MET A 23 -17.82 -11.20 -5.82
N LYS A 24 -17.34 -11.93 -6.84
CA LYS A 24 -18.20 -12.61 -7.81
C LYS A 24 -19.10 -13.66 -7.15
N LYS A 25 -18.60 -14.41 -6.16
CA LYS A 25 -19.42 -15.37 -5.41
C LYS A 25 -20.54 -14.70 -4.61
N VAL A 26 -20.34 -13.49 -4.15
CA VAL A 26 -21.38 -12.70 -3.45
C VAL A 26 -22.41 -12.13 -4.43
N GLY A 27 -22.10 -12.11 -5.73
CA GLY A 27 -23.02 -11.64 -6.78
C GLY A 27 -22.62 -10.33 -7.45
N TYR A 28 -21.45 -9.77 -7.14
CA TYR A 28 -20.94 -8.62 -7.88
C TYR A 28 -20.55 -9.01 -9.30
N ASP A 29 -20.79 -8.10 -10.24
CA ASP A 29 -20.29 -8.24 -11.60
C ASP A 29 -18.77 -8.34 -11.65
N GLY A 30 -18.26 -9.10 -12.64
CA GLY A 30 -16.83 -9.35 -12.79
C GLY A 30 -16.03 -8.10 -13.10
N GLU A 31 -16.58 -7.24 -13.95
CA GLU A 31 -15.95 -5.98 -14.34
C GLU A 31 -15.87 -5.01 -13.16
N PHE A 32 -16.96 -4.88 -12.41
CA PHE A 32 -17.00 -4.07 -11.20
C PHE A 32 -16.02 -4.60 -10.13
N SER A 33 -15.96 -5.91 -9.92
CA SER A 33 -15.03 -6.54 -8.96
C SER A 33 -13.58 -6.26 -9.31
N ALA A 34 -13.22 -6.34 -10.61
CA ALA A 34 -11.89 -6.02 -11.09
C ALA A 34 -11.57 -4.52 -10.94
N ALA A 35 -12.52 -3.65 -11.29
CA ALA A 35 -12.38 -2.21 -11.15
C ALA A 35 -12.17 -1.78 -9.69
N ILE A 36 -12.98 -2.31 -8.76
CA ILE A 36 -12.82 -2.04 -7.32
C ILE A 36 -11.46 -2.51 -6.81
N SER A 37 -11.00 -3.70 -7.24
CA SER A 37 -9.68 -4.20 -6.85
C SER A 37 -8.55 -3.26 -7.34
N ALA A 38 -8.66 -2.76 -8.57
CA ALA A 38 -7.69 -1.83 -9.14
C ALA A 38 -7.71 -0.46 -8.41
N VAL A 39 -8.90 0.10 -8.20
CA VAL A 39 -9.08 1.39 -7.51
C VAL A 39 -8.62 1.30 -6.06
N ALA A 40 -9.01 0.25 -5.33
CA ALA A 40 -8.56 0.04 -3.95
C ALA A 40 -7.04 -0.09 -3.86
N SER A 41 -6.42 -0.75 -4.83
CA SER A 41 -4.96 -0.89 -4.90
C SER A 41 -4.25 0.45 -5.17
N THR A 42 -4.83 1.29 -6.02
CA THR A 42 -4.31 2.62 -6.35
C THR A 42 -4.34 3.55 -5.12
N GLY A 43 -5.41 3.51 -4.33
CA GLY A 43 -5.51 4.26 -3.09
C GLY A 43 -4.41 3.94 -2.07
N GLY A 44 -3.84 2.74 -2.13
CA GLY A 44 -2.70 2.37 -1.30
C GLY A 44 -1.44 3.21 -1.55
N GLY A 45 -1.28 3.73 -2.78
CA GLY A 45 -0.18 4.64 -3.11
C GLY A 45 -0.28 6.02 -2.47
N ILE A 46 -1.46 6.41 -1.99
CA ILE A 46 -1.71 7.70 -1.33
C ILE A 46 -1.75 7.55 0.19
N LEU A 47 -2.18 6.39 0.70
CA LEU A 47 -2.39 6.19 2.13
C LEU A 47 -1.07 5.87 2.85
N PRO A 48 -0.69 6.65 3.90
CA PRO A 48 0.48 6.34 4.75
C PRO A 48 0.34 4.94 5.39
N PRO A 49 1.45 4.28 5.78
CA PRO A 49 2.77 4.86 6.09
C PRO A 49 3.78 4.85 4.96
N ILE A 50 3.70 3.93 3.97
CA ILE A 50 4.77 3.78 2.96
C ILE A 50 4.43 4.57 1.69
N MET A 51 3.17 4.60 1.28
CA MET A 51 2.70 5.27 0.06
C MET A 51 3.39 4.74 -1.21
N GLY A 52 3.21 5.40 -2.34
CA GLY A 52 3.87 5.09 -3.58
C GLY A 52 5.13 5.94 -3.82
N THR A 53 5.79 5.71 -4.98
CA THR A 53 7.00 6.44 -5.38
C THR A 53 6.82 7.96 -5.44
N ALA A 54 5.61 8.43 -5.70
CA ALA A 54 5.29 9.86 -5.75
C ALA A 54 5.59 10.59 -4.43
N ALA A 55 5.43 9.92 -3.28
CA ALA A 55 5.73 10.54 -2.00
C ALA A 55 7.23 10.82 -1.83
N PHE A 56 8.09 9.93 -2.31
CA PHE A 56 9.55 10.15 -2.28
C PHE A 56 9.96 11.27 -3.23
N LEU A 57 9.36 11.36 -4.41
CA LEU A 57 9.58 12.48 -5.33
C LEU A 57 9.13 13.81 -4.72
N MET A 58 8.02 13.84 -3.99
CA MET A 58 7.60 15.05 -3.27
C MET A 58 8.62 15.48 -2.21
N VAL A 59 9.23 14.56 -1.48
CA VAL A 59 10.31 14.88 -0.52
C VAL A 59 11.47 15.57 -1.21
N GLU A 60 11.94 14.98 -2.32
CA GLU A 60 13.10 15.50 -3.06
C GLU A 60 12.81 16.86 -3.71
N MET A 61 11.63 17.02 -4.31
CA MET A 61 11.29 18.22 -5.07
C MET A 61 10.82 19.38 -4.20
N ALA A 62 10.02 19.11 -3.18
CA ALA A 62 9.49 20.15 -2.30
C ALA A 62 10.41 20.46 -1.12
N GLY A 63 11.40 19.59 -0.85
CA GLY A 63 12.28 19.73 0.32
C GLY A 63 11.54 19.58 1.66
N ILE A 64 10.37 18.93 1.64
CA ILE A 64 9.51 18.74 2.82
C ILE A 64 9.81 17.37 3.44
N PRO A 65 9.94 17.28 4.77
CA PRO A 65 10.14 16.00 5.44
C PRO A 65 9.04 14.99 5.13
N TYR A 66 9.42 13.73 4.94
CA TYR A 66 8.46 12.64 4.65
C TYR A 66 7.31 12.56 5.65
N ARG A 67 7.58 12.85 6.94
CA ARG A 67 6.58 12.89 8.00
C ARG A 67 5.43 13.85 7.67
N ASP A 68 5.73 15.04 7.23
CA ASP A 68 4.74 16.09 6.99
C ASP A 68 3.90 15.75 5.76
N ILE A 69 4.53 15.17 4.73
CA ILE A 69 3.82 14.63 3.56
C ILE A 69 2.89 13.47 3.98
N ALA A 70 3.36 12.57 4.82
CA ALA A 70 2.56 11.45 5.30
C ALA A 70 1.34 11.91 6.11
N ILE A 71 1.51 12.90 7.00
CA ILE A 71 0.40 13.48 7.78
C ILE A 71 -0.61 14.17 6.85
N ALA A 72 -0.13 14.96 5.89
CA ALA A 72 -1.00 15.65 4.93
C ALA A 72 -1.76 14.65 4.03
N ALA A 73 -1.11 13.56 3.61
CA ALA A 73 -1.71 12.53 2.75
C ALA A 73 -2.73 11.65 3.49
N ALA A 74 -2.69 11.61 4.82
CA ALA A 74 -3.61 10.78 5.61
C ALA A 74 -5.08 11.17 5.40
N ILE A 75 -5.38 12.48 5.37
CA ILE A 75 -6.77 12.97 5.19
C ILE A 75 -7.32 12.56 3.82
N PRO A 76 -6.69 12.91 2.67
CA PRO A 76 -7.19 12.51 1.37
C PRO A 76 -7.19 10.98 1.19
N GLY A 77 -6.22 10.26 1.77
CA GLY A 77 -6.18 8.80 1.74
C GLY A 77 -7.36 8.15 2.47
N ILE A 78 -7.73 8.66 3.64
CA ILE A 78 -8.92 8.19 4.37
C ILE A 78 -10.19 8.51 3.60
N LEU A 79 -10.34 9.74 3.10
CA LEU A 79 -11.52 10.14 2.31
C LEU A 79 -11.67 9.28 1.04
N TYR A 80 -10.57 8.93 0.40
CA TYR A 80 -10.56 8.03 -0.75
C TYR A 80 -11.19 6.66 -0.41
N TYR A 81 -10.76 6.03 0.67
CA TYR A 81 -11.30 4.72 1.08
C TYR A 81 -12.72 4.80 1.62
N VAL A 82 -13.09 5.89 2.29
CA VAL A 82 -14.47 6.15 2.71
C VAL A 82 -15.37 6.25 1.48
N SER A 83 -15.00 7.04 0.47
CA SER A 83 -15.73 7.17 -0.79
C SER A 83 -15.87 5.81 -1.50
N LEU A 84 -14.78 5.05 -1.60
CA LEU A 84 -14.79 3.72 -2.20
C LEU A 84 -15.71 2.75 -1.44
N SER A 85 -15.70 2.79 -0.12
CA SER A 85 -16.57 1.96 0.72
C SER A 85 -18.04 2.29 0.50
N PHE A 86 -18.39 3.56 0.39
CA PHE A 86 -19.76 3.98 0.05
C PHE A 86 -20.17 3.52 -1.35
N MET A 87 -19.28 3.63 -2.33
CA MET A 87 -19.54 3.16 -3.68
C MET A 87 -19.87 1.66 -3.72
N VAL A 88 -19.07 0.84 -3.05
CA VAL A 88 -19.31 -0.61 -2.94
C VAL A 88 -20.61 -0.89 -2.21
N HIS A 89 -20.88 -0.17 -1.11
CA HIS A 89 -22.10 -0.33 -0.32
C HIS A 89 -23.37 0.00 -1.13
N PHE A 90 -23.37 1.14 -1.82
CA PHE A 90 -24.53 1.55 -2.62
C PHE A 90 -24.73 0.63 -3.81
N ARG A 91 -23.66 0.13 -4.43
CA ARG A 91 -23.77 -0.86 -5.50
C ARG A 91 -24.40 -2.16 -4.99
N ALA A 92 -23.95 -2.67 -3.85
CA ALA A 92 -24.53 -3.86 -3.22
C ALA A 92 -26.03 -3.70 -2.93
N LYS A 93 -26.42 -2.50 -2.46
CA LYS A 93 -27.81 -2.18 -2.16
C LYS A 93 -28.66 -2.06 -3.43
N ASN A 94 -28.14 -1.43 -4.48
CA ASN A 94 -28.83 -1.24 -5.75
C ASN A 94 -29.06 -2.57 -6.47
N ASP A 95 -28.08 -3.44 -6.44
CA ASP A 95 -28.14 -4.77 -7.09
C ASP A 95 -28.78 -5.83 -6.18
N ASN A 96 -29.32 -5.44 -5.01
CA ASN A 96 -29.95 -6.33 -4.01
C ASN A 96 -29.11 -7.57 -3.68
N LEU A 97 -27.78 -7.39 -3.55
CA LEU A 97 -26.88 -8.51 -3.31
C LEU A 97 -27.15 -9.17 -1.94
N PRO A 98 -27.09 -10.51 -1.88
CA PRO A 98 -27.31 -11.24 -0.63
C PRO A 98 -26.21 -10.91 0.37
N ARG A 99 -26.58 -10.82 1.64
CA ARG A 99 -25.59 -10.73 2.72
C ARG A 99 -25.02 -12.10 3.00
N LEU A 100 -23.71 -12.19 3.18
CA LEU A 100 -23.07 -13.42 3.68
C LEU A 100 -23.65 -13.79 5.04
N SER A 101 -23.94 -15.09 5.23
CA SER A 101 -24.35 -15.62 6.54
C SER A 101 -23.22 -15.42 7.56
N LYS A 102 -23.58 -15.22 8.82
CA LYS A 102 -22.59 -15.14 9.90
C LYS A 102 -21.78 -16.44 10.05
N GLU A 103 -22.32 -17.55 9.58
CA GLU A 103 -21.69 -18.87 9.61
C GLU A 103 -20.55 -19.00 8.58
N ASP A 104 -20.66 -18.25 7.46
CA ASP A 104 -19.65 -18.23 6.40
C ASP A 104 -18.48 -17.29 6.71
N LEU A 105 -18.59 -16.49 7.77
CA LEU A 105 -17.56 -15.54 8.16
C LEU A 105 -16.60 -16.17 9.17
N PRO A 106 -15.28 -16.14 8.92
CA PRO A 106 -14.31 -16.63 9.89
C PRO A 106 -14.42 -15.82 11.20
N PRO A 107 -14.24 -16.46 12.37
CA PRO A 107 -14.35 -15.79 13.66
C PRO A 107 -13.29 -14.68 13.76
N VAL A 108 -13.76 -13.43 13.84
CA VAL A 108 -12.92 -12.22 13.85
C VAL A 108 -11.83 -12.30 14.92
N GLY A 109 -12.15 -12.86 16.10
CA GLY A 109 -11.19 -12.97 17.19
C GLY A 109 -10.02 -13.92 16.93
N ALA A 110 -10.25 -15.03 16.20
CA ALA A 110 -9.20 -15.96 15.84
C ALA A 110 -8.31 -15.35 14.74
N THR A 111 -8.93 -14.79 13.70
CA THR A 111 -8.21 -14.12 12.61
C THR A 111 -7.36 -12.94 13.12
N LEU A 112 -7.88 -12.16 14.07
CA LEU A 112 -7.14 -11.04 14.66
C LEU A 112 -5.94 -11.52 15.49
N LYS A 113 -6.09 -12.60 16.26
CA LYS A 113 -4.97 -13.20 17.02
C LYS A 113 -3.89 -13.77 16.10
N GLU A 114 -4.28 -14.31 14.95
CA GLU A 114 -3.34 -14.80 13.94
C GLU A 114 -2.61 -13.68 13.21
N GLY A 115 -3.30 -12.58 12.91
CA GLY A 115 -2.74 -11.43 12.22
C GLY A 115 -1.95 -10.47 13.11
N PHE A 116 -2.19 -10.46 14.42
CA PHE A 116 -1.61 -9.48 15.35
C PHE A 116 -0.07 -9.35 15.28
N PRO A 117 0.71 -10.44 15.20
CA PRO A 117 2.15 -10.33 15.09
C PRO A 117 2.64 -9.55 13.87
N PHE A 118 1.88 -9.58 12.77
CA PHE A 118 2.23 -8.87 11.54
C PHE A 118 1.91 -7.36 11.60
N VAL A 119 1.09 -6.95 12.55
CA VAL A 119 0.76 -5.54 12.77
C VAL A 119 1.88 -4.82 13.52
N ILE A 120 2.67 -5.54 14.33
CA ILE A 120 3.76 -4.98 15.15
C ILE A 120 4.81 -4.23 14.29
N PRO A 121 5.38 -4.82 13.22
CA PRO A 121 6.33 -4.11 12.36
C PRO A 121 5.74 -2.87 11.70
N LEU A 122 4.44 -2.92 11.35
CA LEU A 122 3.74 -1.79 10.75
C LEU A 122 3.57 -0.64 11.76
N ILE A 123 3.17 -0.95 13.00
CA ILE A 123 3.08 0.05 14.07
C ILE A 123 4.45 0.66 14.35
N LEU A 124 5.50 -0.17 14.44
CA LEU A 124 6.87 0.32 14.64
C LEU A 124 7.29 1.32 13.55
N LEU A 125 7.02 0.98 12.29
CA LEU A 125 7.33 1.84 11.16
C LEU A 125 6.58 3.19 11.26
N ILE A 126 5.28 3.16 11.57
CA ILE A 126 4.47 4.38 11.74
C ILE A 126 5.02 5.24 12.88
N VAL A 127 5.30 4.63 14.02
CA VAL A 127 5.84 5.35 15.20
C VAL A 127 7.18 6.01 14.86
N MET A 128 8.09 5.30 14.19
CA MET A 128 9.39 5.86 13.81
C MET A 128 9.26 7.05 12.85
N ILE A 129 8.37 6.96 11.87
CA ILE A 129 8.09 8.08 10.96
C ILE A 129 7.54 9.29 11.73
N LEU A 130 6.58 9.06 12.63
CA LEU A 130 5.99 10.13 13.45
C LEU A 130 6.99 10.77 14.42
N MET A 131 7.97 10.00 14.90
CA MET A 131 9.08 10.49 15.71
C MET A 131 10.10 11.32 14.92
N GLY A 132 9.96 11.40 13.58
CA GLY A 132 10.81 12.18 12.71
C GLY A 132 12.05 11.45 12.18
N TYR A 133 12.12 10.13 12.34
CA TYR A 133 13.17 9.34 11.68
C TYR A 133 12.99 9.35 10.17
N THR A 134 14.09 9.16 9.44
CA THR A 134 14.03 9.06 7.98
C THR A 134 13.25 7.82 7.54
N ALA A 135 12.60 7.89 6.37
CA ALA A 135 11.87 6.77 5.79
C ALA A 135 12.75 5.52 5.64
N SER A 136 14.03 5.73 5.22
CA SER A 136 14.99 4.62 5.07
C SER A 136 15.30 3.93 6.39
N MET A 137 15.53 4.71 7.46
CA MET A 137 15.82 4.14 8.79
C MET A 137 14.59 3.40 9.36
N SER A 138 13.40 3.96 9.18
CA SER A 138 12.15 3.34 9.58
C SER A 138 11.90 2.03 8.83
N ALA A 139 12.22 1.99 7.53
CA ALA A 139 12.10 0.79 6.70
C ALA A 139 13.06 -0.33 7.16
N VAL A 140 14.32 0.00 7.44
CA VAL A 140 15.30 -0.97 7.97
C VAL A 140 14.84 -1.55 9.30
N ALA A 141 14.38 -0.70 10.22
CA ALA A 141 13.84 -1.15 11.50
C ALA A 141 12.60 -2.05 11.31
N GLY A 142 11.71 -1.70 10.37
CA GLY A 142 10.55 -2.52 9.99
C GLY A 142 10.95 -3.89 9.45
N ILE A 143 11.95 -3.97 8.57
CA ILE A 143 12.48 -5.24 8.04
C ILE A 143 13.02 -6.12 9.17
N ILE A 144 13.82 -5.54 10.07
CA ILE A 144 14.36 -6.27 11.23
C ILE A 144 13.21 -6.77 12.11
N ALA A 145 12.22 -5.92 12.38
CA ALA A 145 11.05 -6.30 13.18
C ALA A 145 10.26 -7.45 12.55
N VAL A 146 10.06 -7.45 11.21
CA VAL A 146 9.41 -8.57 10.50
C VAL A 146 10.17 -9.88 10.71
N VAL A 147 11.50 -9.86 10.57
CA VAL A 147 12.34 -11.05 10.78
C VAL A 147 12.23 -11.54 12.21
N VAL A 148 12.34 -10.64 13.20
CA VAL A 148 12.24 -10.99 14.63
C VAL A 148 10.85 -11.56 14.96
N VAL A 149 9.78 -10.89 14.50
CA VAL A 149 8.40 -11.34 14.74
C VAL A 149 8.14 -12.69 14.07
N SER A 150 8.72 -12.95 12.88
CA SER A 150 8.57 -14.24 12.20
C SER A 150 9.12 -15.41 13.01
N TRP A 151 10.07 -15.18 13.91
CA TRP A 151 10.67 -16.23 14.73
C TRP A 151 9.81 -16.66 15.91
N PHE A 152 8.85 -15.83 16.32
CA PHE A 152 7.93 -16.16 17.43
C PHE A 152 6.93 -17.29 17.07
N ARG A 153 6.70 -17.53 15.77
CA ARG A 153 5.78 -18.59 15.29
C ARG A 153 6.53 -19.61 14.42
N LYS A 154 6.37 -20.91 14.74
CA LYS A 154 6.98 -21.99 13.97
C LYS A 154 6.55 -22.01 12.50
N GLU A 155 5.31 -21.65 12.21
CA GLU A 155 4.71 -21.65 10.87
C GLU A 155 5.23 -20.52 9.97
N THR A 156 5.56 -19.35 10.55
CA THR A 156 6.04 -18.17 9.83
C THR A 156 7.55 -17.99 9.90
N ARG A 157 8.27 -18.89 10.56
CA ARG A 157 9.70 -18.80 10.79
C ARG A 157 10.49 -18.66 9.50
N MET A 158 11.20 -17.57 9.38
CA MET A 158 12.07 -17.28 8.24
C MET A 158 13.47 -17.85 8.50
N GLY A 159 13.84 -18.91 7.76
CA GLY A 159 15.22 -19.38 7.72
C GLY A 159 16.09 -18.48 6.82
N PRO A 160 17.45 -18.64 6.89
CA PRO A 160 18.38 -17.77 6.16
C PRO A 160 18.13 -17.75 4.66
N LYS A 161 17.76 -18.87 4.07
CA LYS A 161 17.42 -18.96 2.64
C LYS A 161 16.18 -18.14 2.27
N LYS A 162 15.15 -18.09 3.14
CA LYS A 162 13.95 -17.28 2.92
C LYS A 162 14.24 -15.80 3.06
N ILE A 163 15.10 -15.42 4.02
CA ILE A 163 15.54 -14.04 4.21
C ILE A 163 16.32 -13.56 2.99
N LEU A 164 17.28 -14.37 2.50
CA LEU A 164 18.06 -14.02 1.31
C LEU A 164 17.20 -13.89 0.06
N LYS A 165 16.21 -14.81 -0.09
CA LYS A 165 15.24 -14.71 -1.18
C LYS A 165 14.40 -13.43 -1.07
N ALA A 166 13.88 -13.10 0.11
CA ALA A 166 13.10 -11.87 0.32
C ALA A 166 13.93 -10.61 0.02
N LEU A 167 15.19 -10.57 0.44
CA LEU A 167 16.11 -9.45 0.12
C LEU A 167 16.37 -9.35 -1.38
N ARG A 168 16.58 -10.47 -2.07
CA ARG A 168 16.75 -10.50 -3.53
C ARG A 168 15.50 -9.99 -4.24
N ASP A 169 14.33 -10.51 -3.86
CA ASP A 169 13.07 -10.13 -4.50
C ASP A 169 12.73 -8.65 -4.22
N GLY A 170 13.04 -8.16 -3.03
CA GLY A 170 12.95 -6.73 -2.68
C GLY A 170 13.91 -5.86 -3.50
N ALA A 171 15.16 -6.29 -3.68
CA ALA A 171 16.13 -5.58 -4.51
C ALA A 171 15.69 -5.53 -5.98
N LEU A 172 15.13 -6.60 -6.52
CA LEU A 172 14.59 -6.60 -7.88
C LEU A 172 13.36 -5.68 -8.02
N ALA A 173 12.49 -5.65 -7.02
CA ALA A 173 11.35 -4.73 -7.01
C ALA A 173 11.78 -3.27 -6.94
N SER A 174 12.88 -2.95 -6.23
CA SER A 174 13.40 -1.58 -6.11
C SER A 174 13.95 -1.03 -7.44
N VAL A 175 14.36 -1.88 -8.38
CA VAL A 175 14.82 -1.46 -9.72
C VAL A 175 13.72 -0.71 -10.47
N ILE A 176 12.49 -1.23 -10.44
CA ILE A 176 11.35 -0.59 -11.12
C ILE A 176 11.07 0.79 -10.51
N VAL A 177 11.11 0.89 -9.17
CA VAL A 177 10.92 2.14 -8.45
C VAL A 177 12.01 3.16 -8.80
N SER A 178 13.27 2.73 -8.76
CA SER A 178 14.42 3.58 -9.09
C SER A 178 14.36 4.09 -10.53
N LEU A 179 14.00 3.23 -11.48
CA LEU A 179 13.86 3.62 -12.89
C LEU A 179 12.72 4.64 -13.07
N SER A 180 11.59 4.41 -12.42
CA SER A 180 10.45 5.35 -12.46
C SER A 180 10.83 6.72 -11.88
N CYS A 181 11.55 6.75 -10.76
CA CYS A 181 12.06 7.99 -10.17
C CYS A 181 13.08 8.69 -11.09
N ALA A 182 13.97 7.93 -11.73
CA ALA A 182 14.94 8.50 -12.67
C ALA A 182 14.26 9.14 -13.89
N VAL A 183 13.28 8.46 -14.49
CA VAL A 183 12.51 9.01 -15.61
C VAL A 183 11.74 10.26 -15.19
N ALA A 184 11.06 10.22 -14.05
CA ALA A 184 10.35 11.39 -13.52
C ALA A 184 11.30 12.55 -13.28
N GLY A 185 12.49 12.30 -12.69
CA GLY A 185 13.52 13.30 -12.49
C GLY A 185 14.02 13.94 -13.80
N MET A 186 14.22 13.14 -14.85
CA MET A 186 14.58 13.67 -16.18
C MET A 186 13.50 14.58 -16.76
N VAL A 187 12.21 14.18 -16.66
CA VAL A 187 11.09 15.01 -17.12
C VAL A 187 11.03 16.33 -16.35
N ILE A 188 11.19 16.29 -15.05
CA ILE A 188 11.17 17.46 -14.18
C ILE A 188 12.35 18.39 -14.52
N CYS A 189 13.55 17.83 -14.67
CA CYS A 189 14.73 18.59 -15.09
C CYS A 189 14.50 19.30 -16.43
N GLY A 190 13.91 18.61 -17.40
CA GLY A 190 13.54 19.20 -18.69
C GLY A 190 12.52 20.33 -18.56
N LEU A 191 11.51 20.19 -17.72
CA LEU A 191 10.50 21.24 -17.48
C LEU A 191 11.08 22.45 -16.77
N MET A 192 12.00 22.23 -15.80
CA MET A 192 12.64 23.30 -15.05
C MET A 192 13.63 24.08 -15.92
N THR A 193 14.49 23.37 -16.69
CA THR A 193 15.52 24.02 -17.54
C THR A 193 14.90 24.78 -18.72
N THR A 194 13.79 24.33 -19.24
CA THR A 194 13.09 25.00 -20.37
C THR A 194 12.13 26.11 -19.92
N GLY A 195 11.86 26.23 -18.62
CA GLY A 195 10.89 27.18 -18.07
C GLY A 195 9.43 26.86 -18.48
N LEU A 196 9.20 25.68 -19.07
CA LEU A 196 7.85 25.25 -19.52
C LEU A 196 6.86 25.15 -18.35
N GLY A 197 7.33 24.81 -17.16
CA GLY A 197 6.48 24.72 -15.97
C GLY A 197 5.74 26.02 -15.66
N GLY A 198 6.42 27.17 -15.75
CA GLY A 198 5.79 28.48 -15.58
C GLY A 198 4.81 28.86 -16.71
N LYS A 199 5.12 28.43 -17.96
CA LYS A 199 4.27 28.70 -19.13
C LYS A 199 3.00 27.86 -19.18
N ILE A 200 3.00 26.68 -18.55
CA ILE A 200 1.82 25.80 -18.49
C ILE A 200 0.90 26.23 -17.33
N ALA A 201 1.47 26.83 -16.28
CA ALA A 201 0.73 27.27 -15.10
C ALA A 201 0.10 28.67 -15.24
N SER A 202 0.53 29.47 -16.24
CA SER A 202 -0.03 30.79 -16.60
C SER A 202 -1.14 30.65 -17.64
#